data_9f86f98421e5f95d2e5ba46f0b4cde70
#
_entry.id   9f86f98421e5f95d2e5ba46f0b4cde70
#
_cell.length_a   1.000
_cell.length_b   1.000
_cell.length_c   1.000
_cell.angle_alpha   90.00
_cell.angle_beta   90.00
_cell.angle_gamma   90.00
#
_symmetry.space_group_name_H-M   'P 1'
#
loop_
_entity.id
_entity.type
_entity.pdbx_description
1 polymer ?
#
loop_
_entity_poly.entity_id
_entity_poly.type
_entity_poly.pdbx_seq_one_letter_code
_entity_poly.pdbx_strand_id
1 'polypeptide(L)'
;LRSVTVKKYKATTNSKHNQPVYENVLNRQFKPDAPNKVWVADITYIATRQGWVYLASLMDLYSRKIVGWALGERMTKELVLEAFDKACMRQKPPKGLIHHSDRGSQYASTEYRARLESNQMIGSMSRKGNCYDNACIESFHSVLKKELIYQTKFNTRKQAYDAIYEYIELEYNRIRIHSSIGYLTPYLYEKRYYEQLQAG
;
A
#
# COMPACT_ATOMS: atom_id res chain seq x y z
N LEU A 1 19.54 -26.77 -9.92
CA LEU A 1 18.78 -25.59 -9.46
C LEU A 1 19.72 -24.39 -9.46
N ARG A 2 19.51 -23.40 -10.34
CA ARG A 2 20.25 -22.13 -10.29
C ARG A 2 19.43 -21.12 -9.49
N SER A 3 20.04 -20.49 -8.49
CA SER A 3 19.47 -19.36 -7.80
C SER A 3 19.26 -18.21 -8.81
N VAL A 4 18.02 -17.72 -8.92
CA VAL A 4 17.72 -16.54 -9.73
C VAL A 4 18.09 -15.32 -8.87
N THR A 5 19.29 -14.79 -9.10
CA THR A 5 19.71 -13.53 -8.50
C THR A 5 18.87 -12.40 -9.09
N VAL A 6 18.01 -11.80 -8.27
CA VAL A 6 17.23 -10.62 -8.62
C VAL A 6 18.18 -9.45 -8.86
N LYS A 7 18.11 -8.86 -10.06
CA LYS A 7 18.88 -7.65 -10.41
C LYS A 7 18.59 -6.53 -9.41
N LYS A 8 19.65 -5.76 -9.10
CA LYS A 8 19.61 -4.60 -8.20
C LYS A 8 18.36 -3.75 -8.38
N TYR A 9 17.72 -3.42 -7.25
CA TYR A 9 16.64 -2.47 -7.08
C TYR A 9 16.92 -1.16 -7.87
N LYS A 10 16.01 -0.78 -8.74
CA LYS A 10 16.02 0.52 -9.42
C LYS A 10 15.11 1.44 -8.62
N ALA A 11 15.68 2.49 -8.03
CA ALA A 11 14.89 3.50 -7.33
C ALA A 11 13.85 4.09 -8.30
N THR A 12 12.58 3.90 -8.01
CA THR A 12 11.46 4.37 -8.84
C THR A 12 10.91 5.70 -8.35
N THR A 13 11.26 6.11 -7.14
CA THR A 13 10.72 7.27 -6.46
C THR A 13 11.69 8.44 -6.56
N ASN A 14 11.21 9.59 -7.03
CA ASN A 14 11.97 10.82 -6.96
C ASN A 14 11.87 11.43 -5.56
N SER A 15 12.84 11.10 -4.70
CA SER A 15 12.97 11.66 -3.35
C SER A 15 13.83 12.94 -3.31
N LYS A 16 14.32 13.42 -4.45
CA LYS A 16 15.09 14.67 -4.59
C LYS A 16 14.16 15.82 -5.00
N HIS A 17 13.29 16.24 -4.11
CA HIS A 17 12.40 17.38 -4.30
C HIS A 17 12.51 18.33 -3.10
N ASN A 18 12.10 19.60 -3.28
CA ASN A 18 12.11 20.62 -2.23
C ASN A 18 10.78 20.74 -1.46
N GLN A 19 9.89 19.75 -1.60
CA GLN A 19 8.62 19.75 -0.86
C GLN A 19 8.86 19.35 0.60
N PRO A 20 8.07 19.92 1.55
CA PRO A 20 8.16 19.52 2.95
C PRO A 20 7.89 18.03 3.15
N VAL A 21 8.66 17.39 4.01
CA VAL A 21 8.50 15.98 4.38
C VAL A 21 8.08 15.87 5.84
N TYR A 22 7.24 14.88 6.13
CA TYR A 22 6.89 14.55 7.50
C TYR A 22 8.03 13.81 8.21
N GLU A 23 8.11 13.96 9.52
CA GLU A 23 8.98 13.12 10.34
C GLU A 23 8.50 11.67 10.35
N ASN A 24 9.39 10.73 10.67
CA ASN A 24 9.03 9.32 10.80
C ASN A 24 8.37 9.05 12.16
N VAL A 25 7.09 9.33 12.25
CA VAL A 25 6.29 9.08 13.47
C VAL A 25 6.06 7.59 13.69
N LEU A 26 5.88 6.80 12.61
CA LEU A 26 5.66 5.36 12.69
C LEU A 26 6.81 4.60 13.36
N ASN A 27 8.05 5.03 13.12
CA ASN A 27 9.27 4.47 13.70
C ASN A 27 9.30 2.93 13.77
N ARG A 28 8.85 2.27 12.68
CA ARG A 28 8.77 0.80 12.53
C ARG A 28 7.85 0.09 13.53
N GLN A 29 6.92 0.78 14.15
CA GLN A 29 5.88 0.16 14.98
C GLN A 29 4.82 -0.49 14.08
N PHE A 30 5.17 -1.64 13.48
CA PHE A 30 4.35 -2.31 12.47
C PHE A 30 3.25 -3.21 13.02
N LYS A 31 2.97 -3.17 14.30
CA LYS A 31 1.94 -3.98 14.95
C LYS A 31 1.01 -3.09 15.79
N PRO A 32 0.13 -2.30 15.13
CA PRO A 32 -0.89 -1.58 15.88
C PRO A 32 -1.87 -2.57 16.54
N ASP A 33 -2.54 -2.13 17.59
CA ASP A 33 -3.46 -2.94 18.40
C ASP A 33 -4.91 -2.97 17.84
N ALA A 34 -5.19 -2.15 16.82
CA ALA A 34 -6.51 -2.04 16.21
C ALA A 34 -6.45 -1.72 14.71
N PRO A 35 -7.49 -2.09 13.93
CA PRO A 35 -7.64 -1.65 12.55
C PRO A 35 -7.74 -0.12 12.45
N ASN A 36 -7.30 0.42 11.30
CA ASN A 36 -7.39 1.83 10.98
C ASN A 36 -6.64 2.77 11.95
N LYS A 37 -5.62 2.27 12.68
CA LYS A 37 -4.67 3.10 13.42
C LYS A 37 -3.49 3.54 12.58
N VAL A 38 -3.01 2.67 11.71
CA VAL A 38 -1.85 2.94 10.86
C VAL A 38 -2.09 2.39 9.46
N TRP A 39 -2.02 3.26 8.47
CA TRP A 39 -1.95 2.87 7.08
C TRP A 39 -0.56 3.14 6.50
N VAL A 40 -0.06 2.23 5.68
CA VAL A 40 1.17 2.42 4.91
C VAL A 40 0.85 2.46 3.43
N ALA A 41 1.51 3.34 2.69
CA ALA A 41 1.27 3.57 1.28
C ALA A 41 2.56 3.50 0.46
N ASP A 42 2.46 2.98 -0.76
CA ASP A 42 3.57 2.93 -1.71
C ASP A 42 3.05 2.74 -3.14
N ILE A 43 3.93 3.01 -4.13
CA ILE A 43 3.65 2.81 -5.54
C ILE A 43 4.57 1.73 -6.09
N THR A 44 3.99 0.79 -6.85
CA THR A 44 4.77 -0.15 -7.65
C THR A 44 4.39 -0.07 -9.12
N TYR A 45 5.18 -0.69 -9.99
CA TYR A 45 4.96 -0.68 -11.43
C TYR A 45 4.84 -2.09 -11.99
N ILE A 46 4.05 -2.22 -13.03
CA ILE A 46 3.73 -3.46 -13.74
C ILE A 46 3.99 -3.26 -15.24
N ALA A 47 4.72 -4.19 -15.84
CA ALA A 47 4.96 -4.17 -17.28
C ALA A 47 3.80 -4.79 -18.05
N THR A 48 3.37 -4.13 -19.12
CA THR A 48 2.48 -4.68 -20.14
C THR A 48 3.08 -4.45 -21.53
N ARG A 49 2.57 -5.12 -22.56
CA ARG A 49 3.00 -4.84 -23.94
C ARG A 49 2.60 -3.44 -24.41
N GLN A 50 1.60 -2.82 -23.77
CA GLN A 50 1.18 -1.43 -24.05
C GLN A 50 1.95 -0.38 -23.22
N GLY A 51 2.98 -0.79 -22.46
CA GLY A 51 3.77 0.07 -21.60
C GLY A 51 3.51 -0.20 -20.11
N TRP A 52 3.99 0.70 -19.27
CA TRP A 52 3.90 0.58 -17.82
C TRP A 52 2.50 0.92 -17.29
N VAL A 53 2.13 0.22 -16.22
CA VAL A 53 1.01 0.55 -15.34
C VAL A 53 1.57 0.74 -13.93
N TYR A 54 1.10 1.75 -13.23
CA TYR A 54 1.51 2.06 -11.86
C TYR A 54 0.37 1.74 -10.92
N LEU A 55 0.67 1.01 -9.84
CA LEU A 55 -0.26 0.68 -8.78
C LEU A 55 0.12 1.47 -7.53
N ALA A 56 -0.74 2.40 -7.11
CA ALA A 56 -0.71 2.97 -5.78
C ALA A 56 -1.59 2.12 -4.85
N SER A 57 -1.09 1.77 -3.69
CA SER A 57 -1.80 0.93 -2.71
C SER A 57 -1.62 1.44 -1.29
N LEU A 58 -2.67 1.28 -0.48
CA LEU A 58 -2.68 1.54 0.95
C LEU A 58 -3.01 0.25 1.70
N MET A 59 -2.21 -0.06 2.72
CA MET A 59 -2.39 -1.24 3.57
C MET A 59 -2.66 -0.81 5.00
N ASP A 60 -3.67 -1.39 5.62
CA ASP A 60 -3.86 -1.34 7.07
C ASP A 60 -2.84 -2.27 7.76
N LEU A 61 -2.06 -1.73 8.68
CA LEU A 61 -0.99 -2.51 9.33
C LEU A 61 -1.49 -3.51 10.36
N TYR A 62 -2.69 -3.35 10.91
CA TYR A 62 -3.26 -4.32 11.83
C TYR A 62 -3.64 -5.61 11.08
N SER A 63 -4.48 -5.47 10.08
CA SER A 63 -5.06 -6.60 9.34
C SER A 63 -4.21 -7.05 8.14
N ARG A 64 -3.24 -6.27 7.70
CA ARG A 64 -2.51 -6.45 6.43
C ARG A 64 -3.39 -6.30 5.18
N LYS A 65 -4.64 -5.86 5.35
CA LYS A 65 -5.61 -5.66 4.28
C LYS A 65 -5.20 -4.48 3.38
N ILE A 66 -5.32 -4.66 2.08
CA ILE A 66 -5.25 -3.54 1.15
C ILE A 66 -6.59 -2.83 1.18
N VAL A 67 -6.58 -1.65 1.79
CA VAL A 67 -7.80 -0.87 2.07
C VAL A 67 -8.16 0.09 0.94
N GLY A 68 -7.18 0.51 0.15
CA GLY A 68 -7.38 1.35 -1.02
C GLY A 68 -6.29 1.14 -2.05
N TRP A 69 -6.63 1.27 -3.33
CA TRP A 69 -5.69 1.16 -4.43
C TRP A 69 -6.23 1.79 -5.70
N ALA A 70 -5.31 2.21 -6.58
CA ALA A 70 -5.61 2.74 -7.89
C ALA A 70 -4.53 2.33 -8.90
N LEU A 71 -4.93 2.22 -10.16
CA LEU A 71 -4.03 1.92 -11.29
C LEU A 71 -4.05 3.08 -12.29
N GLY A 72 -2.87 3.43 -12.79
CA GLY A 72 -2.73 4.51 -13.77
C GLY A 72 -1.57 4.27 -14.72
N GLU A 73 -1.58 4.97 -15.85
CA GLU A 73 -0.52 4.90 -16.87
C GLU A 73 0.70 5.76 -16.51
N ARG A 74 0.56 6.64 -15.53
CA ARG A 74 1.60 7.55 -15.05
C ARG A 74 1.64 7.58 -13.53
N MET A 75 2.82 7.74 -12.97
CA MET A 75 3.03 7.85 -11.54
C MET A 75 2.83 9.31 -11.10
N THR A 76 1.58 9.75 -11.02
CA THR A 76 1.20 11.11 -10.68
C THR A 76 0.64 11.23 -9.26
N LYS A 77 0.47 12.46 -8.77
CA LYS A 77 -0.19 12.71 -7.48
C LYS A 77 -1.67 12.29 -7.49
N GLU A 78 -2.35 12.43 -8.63
CA GLU A 78 -3.74 12.01 -8.80
C GLU A 78 -3.92 10.51 -8.54
N LEU A 79 -2.95 9.69 -8.95
CA LEU A 79 -2.97 8.24 -8.72
C LEU A 79 -2.99 7.91 -7.21
N VAL A 80 -2.14 8.56 -6.42
CA VAL A 80 -2.09 8.31 -4.97
C VAL A 80 -3.29 8.92 -4.25
N LEU A 81 -3.81 10.05 -4.73
CA LEU A 81 -5.04 10.66 -4.22
C LEU A 81 -6.25 9.76 -4.46
N GLU A 82 -6.39 9.18 -5.65
CA GLU A 82 -7.47 8.24 -5.96
C GLU A 82 -7.44 7.01 -5.05
N ALA A 83 -6.25 6.42 -4.83
CA ALA A 83 -6.08 5.29 -3.93
C ALA A 83 -6.45 5.65 -2.48
N PHE A 84 -6.03 6.84 -2.03
CA PHE A 84 -6.34 7.37 -0.70
C PHE A 84 -7.84 7.63 -0.51
N ASP A 85 -8.48 8.31 -1.45
CA ASP A 85 -9.91 8.63 -1.38
C ASP A 85 -10.76 7.34 -1.35
N LYS A 86 -10.40 6.31 -2.13
CA LYS A 86 -11.02 4.97 -2.08
C LYS A 86 -10.85 4.30 -0.72
N ALA A 87 -9.66 4.40 -0.10
CA ALA A 87 -9.42 3.87 1.24
C ALA A 87 -10.30 4.57 2.28
N CYS A 88 -10.34 5.90 2.27
CA CYS A 88 -11.17 6.69 3.19
C CYS A 88 -12.65 6.39 3.02
N MET A 89 -13.15 6.28 1.79
CA MET A 89 -14.55 5.97 1.50
C MET A 89 -14.95 4.59 2.05
N ARG A 90 -14.07 3.58 1.87
CA ARG A 90 -14.33 2.20 2.28
C ARG A 90 -14.22 1.99 3.79
N GLN A 91 -13.21 2.58 4.41
CA GLN A 91 -12.84 2.29 5.80
C GLN A 91 -13.39 3.30 6.80
N LYS A 92 -13.71 4.53 6.36
CA LYS A 92 -14.15 5.64 7.24
C LYS A 92 -13.25 5.75 8.49
N PRO A 93 -11.93 5.96 8.30
CA PRO A 93 -10.98 5.85 9.39
C PRO A 93 -11.22 6.89 10.49
N PRO A 94 -10.87 6.57 11.74
CA PRO A 94 -10.96 7.53 12.84
C PRO A 94 -9.92 8.64 12.68
N LYS A 95 -10.16 9.76 13.35
CA LYS A 95 -9.19 10.84 13.49
C LYS A 95 -7.92 10.34 14.18
N GLY A 96 -6.77 10.89 13.78
CA GLY A 96 -5.48 10.51 14.38
C GLY A 96 -4.85 9.24 13.79
N LEU A 97 -5.44 8.65 12.74
CA LEU A 97 -4.78 7.58 11.98
C LEU A 97 -3.41 8.05 11.49
N ILE A 98 -2.37 7.26 11.71
CA ILE A 98 -1.02 7.52 11.15
C ILE A 98 -0.99 7.01 9.70
N HIS A 99 -0.78 7.94 8.77
CA HIS A 99 -0.55 7.60 7.37
C HIS A 99 0.95 7.67 7.05
N HIS A 100 1.56 6.54 6.76
CA HIS A 100 2.99 6.45 6.46
C HIS A 100 3.25 6.13 4.99
N SER A 101 4.22 6.82 4.41
CA SER A 101 4.66 6.59 3.02
C SER A 101 6.18 6.72 2.89
N ASP A 102 6.71 6.44 1.70
CA ASP A 102 8.04 6.90 1.33
C ASP A 102 8.07 8.42 1.12
N ARG A 103 9.26 8.96 0.76
CA ARG A 103 9.43 10.40 0.45
C ARG A 103 9.20 10.70 -1.03
N GLY A 104 8.33 10.00 -1.71
CA GLY A 104 7.99 10.30 -3.08
C GLY A 104 7.31 11.67 -3.22
N SER A 105 7.62 12.39 -4.31
CA SER A 105 7.03 13.70 -4.58
C SER A 105 5.49 13.67 -4.63
N GLN A 106 4.90 12.53 -4.96
CA GLN A 106 3.46 12.33 -5.00
C GLN A 106 2.85 12.46 -3.60
N TYR A 107 3.45 11.80 -2.59
CA TYR A 107 3.01 11.83 -1.19
C TYR A 107 3.38 13.15 -0.48
N ALA A 108 4.45 13.82 -0.94
CA ALA A 108 4.86 15.13 -0.41
C ALA A 108 4.07 16.29 -1.02
N SER A 109 3.22 16.07 -2.03
CA SER A 109 2.45 17.11 -2.71
C SER A 109 1.51 17.85 -1.76
N THR A 110 1.29 19.14 -2.04
CA THR A 110 0.38 19.99 -1.25
C THR A 110 -1.02 19.41 -1.17
N GLU A 111 -1.51 18.86 -2.28
CA GLU A 111 -2.84 18.27 -2.36
C GLU A 111 -2.97 17.00 -1.52
N TYR A 112 -1.93 16.15 -1.49
CA TYR A 112 -1.94 14.96 -0.64
C TYR A 112 -1.91 15.32 0.84
N ARG A 113 -1.10 16.31 1.20
CA ARG A 113 -1.05 16.84 2.58
C ARG A 113 -2.39 17.42 3.02
N ALA A 114 -3.03 18.22 2.15
CA ALA A 114 -4.37 18.74 2.42
C ALA A 114 -5.41 17.64 2.63
N ARG A 115 -5.29 16.50 1.93
CA ARG A 115 -6.15 15.32 2.16
C ARG A 115 -5.92 14.68 3.53
N LEU A 116 -4.67 14.54 3.97
CA LEU A 116 -4.36 14.04 5.31
C LEU A 116 -4.93 14.97 6.39
N GLU A 117 -4.73 16.27 6.24
CA GLU A 117 -5.23 17.29 7.17
C GLU A 117 -6.76 17.31 7.24
N SER A 118 -7.45 17.29 6.10
CA SER A 118 -8.93 17.27 6.06
C SER A 118 -9.54 16.02 6.69
N ASN A 119 -8.82 14.90 6.67
CA ASN A 119 -9.21 13.67 7.35
C ASN A 119 -8.66 13.59 8.79
N GLN A 120 -7.98 14.63 9.27
CA GLN A 120 -7.37 14.69 10.61
C GLN A 120 -6.41 13.52 10.87
N MET A 121 -5.66 13.12 9.85
CA MET A 121 -4.64 12.08 9.91
C MET A 121 -3.26 12.66 10.25
N ILE A 122 -2.41 11.84 10.84
CA ILE A 122 -1.02 12.17 11.16
C ILE A 122 -0.13 11.67 10.03
N GLY A 123 0.49 12.61 9.30
CA GLY A 123 1.45 12.27 8.26
C GLY A 123 2.75 11.74 8.83
N SER A 124 3.29 10.70 8.21
CA SER A 124 4.58 10.08 8.56
C SER A 124 5.30 9.68 7.27
N MET A 125 6.62 9.87 7.22
CA MET A 125 7.42 9.47 6.05
C MET A 125 8.68 8.70 6.46
N SER A 126 9.08 7.75 5.61
CA SER A 126 10.31 6.99 5.77
C SER A 126 11.54 7.90 5.88
N ARG A 127 12.56 7.48 6.60
CA ARG A 127 13.86 8.17 6.61
C ARG A 127 14.51 8.07 5.23
N LYS A 128 15.29 9.08 4.86
CA LYS A 128 15.95 9.13 3.56
C LYS A 128 16.83 7.89 3.34
N GLY A 129 16.59 7.18 2.24
CA GLY A 129 17.37 5.98 1.86
C GLY A 129 17.12 4.74 2.73
N ASN A 130 16.10 4.74 3.57
CA ASN A 130 15.79 3.63 4.46
C ASN A 130 14.54 2.86 4.00
N CYS A 131 14.76 1.78 3.24
CA CYS A 131 13.68 0.91 2.75
C CYS A 131 12.94 0.15 3.87
N TYR A 132 13.60 -0.09 5.01
CA TYR A 132 12.98 -0.83 6.13
C TYR A 132 11.81 -0.09 6.78
N ASP A 133 11.72 1.22 6.61
CA ASP A 133 10.67 2.02 7.22
C ASP A 133 9.30 1.80 6.57
N ASN A 134 9.25 1.26 5.32
CA ASN A 134 8.02 0.93 4.59
C ASN A 134 7.93 -0.57 4.22
N ALA A 135 8.66 -1.44 4.94
CA ALA A 135 8.85 -2.84 4.60
C ALA A 135 7.54 -3.65 4.46
N CYS A 136 6.48 -3.29 5.18
CA CYS A 136 5.23 -4.04 5.15
C CYS A 136 4.54 -3.97 3.78
N ILE A 137 4.44 -2.78 3.19
CA ILE A 137 3.81 -2.63 1.89
C ILE A 137 4.75 -3.05 0.75
N GLU A 138 6.06 -2.89 0.91
CA GLU A 138 7.05 -3.45 -0.02
C GLU A 138 6.96 -4.98 -0.07
N SER A 139 6.70 -5.63 1.07
CA SER A 139 6.46 -7.07 1.14
C SER A 139 5.21 -7.47 0.34
N PHE A 140 4.10 -6.72 0.47
CA PHE A 140 2.91 -6.94 -0.35
C PHE A 140 3.23 -6.82 -1.86
N HIS A 141 3.93 -5.76 -2.28
CA HIS A 141 4.31 -5.60 -3.68
C HIS A 141 5.21 -6.75 -4.17
N SER A 142 6.10 -7.24 -3.33
CA SER A 142 6.94 -8.41 -3.65
C SER A 142 6.11 -9.67 -3.86
N VAL A 143 5.12 -9.91 -3.00
CA VAL A 143 4.20 -11.04 -3.08
C VAL A 143 3.34 -10.93 -4.33
N LEU A 144 2.69 -9.79 -4.58
CA LEU A 144 1.93 -9.52 -5.81
C LEU A 144 2.74 -9.81 -7.07
N LYS A 145 4.01 -9.35 -7.08
CA LYS A 145 4.90 -9.59 -8.22
C LYS A 145 5.20 -11.07 -8.43
N LYS A 146 5.46 -11.81 -7.36
CA LYS A 146 5.78 -13.25 -7.44
C LYS A 146 4.57 -14.11 -7.78
N GLU A 147 3.43 -13.83 -7.18
CA GLU A 147 2.23 -14.66 -7.30
C GLU A 147 1.42 -14.34 -8.56
N LEU A 148 1.45 -13.10 -9.07
CA LEU A 148 0.69 -12.71 -10.24
C LEU A 148 1.57 -12.16 -11.39
N ILE A 149 2.34 -11.09 -11.14
CA ILE A 149 2.92 -10.31 -12.24
C ILE A 149 3.99 -11.07 -13.02
N TYR A 150 4.85 -11.83 -12.34
CA TYR A 150 5.90 -12.62 -13.01
C TYR A 150 5.38 -13.92 -13.64
N GLN A 151 4.17 -14.34 -13.26
CA GLN A 151 3.52 -15.52 -13.80
C GLN A 151 2.65 -15.21 -15.04
N THR A 152 2.36 -13.93 -15.29
CA THR A 152 1.41 -13.49 -16.32
C THR A 152 2.05 -12.51 -17.29
N LYS A 153 1.85 -12.72 -18.59
CA LYS A 153 2.24 -11.77 -19.64
C LYS A 153 1.01 -10.94 -20.03
N PHE A 154 0.94 -9.72 -19.56
CA PHE A 154 -0.16 -8.81 -19.91
C PHE A 154 0.03 -8.22 -21.30
N ASN A 155 -0.91 -8.48 -22.21
CA ASN A 155 -0.90 -7.85 -23.53
C ASN A 155 -1.44 -6.43 -23.49
N THR A 156 -2.42 -6.17 -22.65
CA THR A 156 -3.04 -4.84 -22.51
C THR A 156 -3.02 -4.36 -21.07
N ARG A 157 -3.12 -3.05 -20.88
CA ARG A 157 -3.28 -2.45 -19.55
C ARG A 157 -4.57 -2.88 -18.87
N LYS A 158 -5.64 -3.08 -19.66
CA LYS A 158 -6.92 -3.60 -19.15
C LYS A 158 -6.77 -4.98 -18.53
N GLN A 159 -6.07 -5.91 -19.19
CA GLN A 159 -5.79 -7.23 -18.63
C GLN A 159 -5.04 -7.15 -17.30
N ALA A 160 -4.06 -6.27 -17.19
CA ALA A 160 -3.35 -6.04 -15.93
C ALA A 160 -4.29 -5.48 -14.84
N TYR A 161 -5.17 -4.55 -15.21
CA TYR A 161 -6.16 -3.98 -14.30
C TYR A 161 -7.09 -5.07 -13.75
N ASP A 162 -7.72 -5.86 -14.63
CA ASP A 162 -8.69 -6.89 -14.25
C ASP A 162 -8.03 -7.93 -13.32
N ALA A 163 -6.83 -8.39 -13.67
CA ALA A 163 -6.09 -9.38 -12.88
C ALA A 163 -5.65 -8.83 -11.50
N ILE A 164 -5.21 -7.58 -11.43
CA ILE A 164 -4.82 -6.94 -10.15
C ILE A 164 -6.04 -6.70 -9.28
N TYR A 165 -7.17 -6.31 -9.87
CA TYR A 165 -8.44 -6.19 -9.16
C TYR A 165 -8.83 -7.52 -8.49
N GLU A 166 -8.86 -8.60 -9.26
CA GLU A 166 -9.18 -9.94 -8.76
C GLU A 166 -8.20 -10.38 -7.67
N TYR A 167 -6.90 -10.19 -7.91
CA TYR A 167 -5.89 -10.54 -6.94
C TYR A 167 -6.05 -9.78 -5.61
N ILE A 168 -6.22 -8.47 -5.63
CA ILE A 168 -6.31 -7.68 -4.39
C ILE A 168 -7.62 -7.96 -3.66
N GLU A 169 -8.75 -7.91 -4.36
CA GLU A 169 -10.07 -7.95 -3.72
C GLU A 169 -10.49 -9.38 -3.30
N LEU A 170 -10.09 -10.39 -4.05
CA LEU A 170 -10.46 -11.77 -3.78
C LEU A 170 -9.30 -12.56 -3.17
N GLU A 171 -8.19 -12.71 -3.89
CA GLU A 171 -7.09 -13.57 -3.46
C GLU A 171 -6.40 -13.02 -2.21
N TYR A 172 -5.80 -11.84 -2.29
CA TYR A 172 -4.97 -11.30 -1.22
C TYR A 172 -5.78 -10.98 0.04
N ASN A 173 -6.87 -10.24 -0.09
CA ASN A 173 -7.64 -9.80 1.08
C ASN A 173 -8.50 -10.90 1.70
N ARG A 174 -9.01 -11.89 0.91
CA ARG A 174 -10.03 -12.83 1.38
C ARG A 174 -9.57 -14.29 1.46
N ILE A 175 -8.58 -14.71 0.66
CA ILE A 175 -8.17 -16.11 0.55
C ILE A 175 -6.75 -16.30 1.12
N ARG A 176 -5.83 -15.40 0.78
CA ARG A 176 -4.43 -15.53 1.16
C ARG A 176 -4.24 -15.42 2.67
N ILE A 177 -3.66 -16.46 3.28
CA ILE A 177 -3.30 -16.46 4.70
C ILE A 177 -1.96 -15.76 4.94
N HIS A 178 -1.80 -15.14 6.11
CA HIS A 178 -0.59 -14.43 6.50
C HIS A 178 -0.07 -14.91 7.86
N SER A 179 1.19 -15.33 7.91
CA SER A 179 1.83 -15.80 9.16
C SER A 179 1.89 -14.70 10.22
N SER A 180 2.07 -13.43 9.82
CA SER A 180 2.16 -12.30 10.76
C SER A 180 0.87 -11.97 11.52
N ILE A 181 -0.26 -12.52 11.08
CA ILE A 181 -1.60 -12.37 11.68
C ILE A 181 -2.23 -13.74 12.01
N GLY A 182 -1.39 -14.69 12.43
CA GLY A 182 -1.85 -15.99 12.91
C GLY A 182 -2.42 -16.91 11.82
N TYR A 183 -1.88 -16.83 10.60
CA TYR A 183 -2.35 -17.62 9.45
C TYR A 183 -3.82 -17.39 9.08
N LEU A 184 -4.35 -16.22 9.44
CA LEU A 184 -5.66 -15.79 8.96
C LEU A 184 -5.52 -14.99 7.67
N THR A 185 -6.63 -14.80 6.97
CA THR A 185 -6.71 -13.84 5.88
C THR A 185 -6.88 -12.43 6.45
N PRO A 186 -6.46 -11.37 5.73
CA PRO A 186 -6.67 -9.99 6.17
C PRO A 186 -8.12 -9.69 6.54
N TYR A 187 -9.06 -10.15 5.73
CA TYR A 187 -10.49 -9.98 5.97
C TYR A 187 -10.96 -10.67 7.27
N LEU A 188 -10.58 -11.93 7.49
CA LEU A 188 -10.99 -12.67 8.69
C LEU A 188 -10.35 -12.11 9.95
N TYR A 189 -9.11 -11.64 9.89
CA TYR A 189 -8.43 -11.05 11.03
C TYR A 189 -9.09 -9.73 11.46
N GLU A 190 -9.42 -8.85 10.49
CA GLU A 190 -10.17 -7.62 10.75
C GLU A 190 -11.60 -7.92 11.30
N LYS A 191 -12.31 -8.89 10.69
CA LYS A 191 -13.65 -9.28 11.11
C LYS A 191 -13.68 -9.75 12.56
N ARG A 192 -12.74 -10.62 12.98
CA ARG A 192 -12.62 -11.09 14.36
C ARG A 192 -12.44 -9.97 15.38
N TYR A 193 -11.68 -8.93 15.04
CA TYR A 193 -11.51 -7.77 15.89
C TYR A 193 -12.87 -7.11 16.21
N TYR A 194 -13.67 -6.85 15.17
CA TYR A 194 -14.97 -6.21 15.36
C TYR A 194 -16.00 -7.12 16.05
N GLU A 195 -15.95 -8.43 15.82
CA GLU A 195 -16.79 -9.38 16.55
C GLU A 195 -16.47 -9.40 18.07
N GLN A 196 -15.19 -9.34 18.42
CA GLN A 196 -14.76 -9.29 19.82
C GLN A 196 -15.21 -7.98 20.51
N LEU A 197 -15.16 -6.84 19.80
CA LEU A 197 -15.65 -5.56 20.33
C LEU A 197 -17.17 -5.55 20.58
N GLN A 198 -17.94 -6.33 19.83
CA GLN A 198 -19.40 -6.41 20.00
C GLN A 198 -19.81 -7.39 21.11
N ALA A 199 -18.93 -8.31 21.46
CA ALA A 199 -19.19 -9.35 22.45
C ALA A 199 -18.79 -8.97 23.91
N GLY A 200 -18.05 -7.87 24.08
CA GLY A 200 -17.61 -7.33 25.38
C GLY A 200 -18.32 -6.04 25.73
#